data_b389e11619a7d56bc67968db393c0838
#
_entry.id   b389e11619a7d56bc67968db393c0838
#
_cell.length_a   1.000
_cell.length_b   1.000
_cell.length_c   1.000
_cell.angle_alpha   90.00
_cell.angle_beta   90.00
_cell.angle_gamma   90.00
#
_symmetry.space_group_name_H-M   'P 1'
#
loop_
_entity.id
_entity.type
_entity.pdbx_description
1 polymer ?
#
loop_
_entity_poly.entity_id
_entity_poly.type
_entity_poly.pdbx_seq_one_letter_code
_entity_poly.pdbx_strand_id
1 'polypeptide(L)'
;MKKRILVANRGEIAIRLIRAIQELDYEAIAIYETPDKNSRHLRLADEAIWIGDGPRKDYLDVEKIIGTALRSNVTAIHPGYGFLAENPNLARACENAGLIFIGPPCDVIENLGSKVMARKIMAEAGIAMVPGTENLPAGEKGLEVAMEFVARHGFPIMLKATAGGGGRGIRRIESEVELREQYLIARAEAKAAFNDDSVYLEKVVLNPKHVEVQILADKSGNTVHLGTRDCSIQRRNQKLVEIAPAFQISEELREEICRTAVRAAKASGYFNAGTVEFLLDKDNTYYFMEINTRLQVEHTVTEMITGIDIVRSQINLAMGHDLDFRQEDVRTRGHAIEMRINAEDPQNNFMPEGGKTISVYRSPGGYGVRLDGFCYQGFTIPEVYDSLLVKLTVFGWSWKETVDRLRRCLSNYVITGPKTTIPFYLNLVNDPDFQRGVFDTSYLETHEHLFQYKEDNSEVNKLARLIAEIHYRGENRYAK
;
A
#
# COMPACT_ATOMS: atom_id res chain seq x y z
N MET A 1 12.73 10.97 -31.94
CA MET A 1 11.99 11.58 -30.83
C MET A 1 12.07 10.63 -29.67
N LYS A 2 12.21 11.13 -28.44
CA LYS A 2 12.15 10.31 -27.23
C LYS A 2 10.77 9.69 -27.10
N LYS A 3 10.70 8.47 -26.56
CA LYS A 3 9.41 7.86 -26.18
C LYS A 3 8.80 8.66 -25.02
N ARG A 4 7.49 8.78 -25.02
CA ARG A 4 6.72 9.55 -24.02
C ARG A 4 5.86 8.61 -23.21
N ILE A 5 5.83 8.78 -21.89
CA ILE A 5 5.07 7.94 -20.97
C ILE A 5 4.12 8.83 -20.17
N LEU A 6 2.84 8.52 -20.22
CA LEU A 6 1.82 9.20 -19.43
C LEU A 6 1.76 8.60 -18.03
N VAL A 7 1.86 9.45 -17.02
CA VAL A 7 1.70 9.11 -15.61
C VAL A 7 0.24 9.31 -15.22
N ALA A 8 -0.53 8.21 -15.20
CA ALA A 8 -1.96 8.23 -14.87
C ALA A 8 -2.18 8.17 -13.35
N ASN A 9 -1.53 9.06 -12.62
CA ASN A 9 -1.60 9.14 -11.17
C ASN A 9 -1.18 10.52 -10.66
N ARG A 10 -1.22 10.71 -9.32
CA ARG A 10 -0.94 11.96 -8.61
C ARG A 10 -0.03 11.75 -7.40
N GLY A 11 0.25 12.84 -6.70
CA GLY A 11 0.92 12.80 -5.39
C GLY A 11 2.36 12.29 -5.45
N GLU A 12 2.76 11.55 -4.42
CA GLU A 12 4.14 11.07 -4.29
C GLU A 12 4.48 10.01 -5.35
N ILE A 13 3.52 9.13 -5.68
CA ILE A 13 3.76 8.10 -6.67
C ILE A 13 3.99 8.70 -8.07
N ALA A 14 3.25 9.73 -8.45
CA ALA A 14 3.49 10.42 -9.72
C ALA A 14 4.93 10.97 -9.79
N ILE A 15 5.45 11.54 -8.69
CA ILE A 15 6.84 12.00 -8.61
C ILE A 15 7.83 10.82 -8.76
N ARG A 16 7.54 9.69 -8.09
CA ARG A 16 8.38 8.49 -8.19
C ARG A 16 8.47 7.98 -9.62
N LEU A 17 7.33 7.93 -10.31
CA LEU A 17 7.24 7.50 -11.71
C LEU A 17 7.96 8.47 -12.65
N ILE A 18 7.71 9.78 -12.52
CA ILE A 18 8.33 10.82 -13.34
C ILE A 18 9.86 10.70 -13.29
N ARG A 19 10.43 10.56 -12.08
CA ARG A 19 11.88 10.41 -11.92
C ARG A 19 12.42 9.17 -12.63
N ALA A 20 11.77 8.00 -12.45
CA ALA A 20 12.20 6.77 -13.12
C ALA A 20 12.10 6.86 -14.66
N ILE A 21 11.06 7.50 -15.16
CA ILE A 21 10.85 7.74 -16.59
C ILE A 21 11.99 8.61 -17.16
N GLN A 22 12.30 9.71 -16.48
CA GLN A 22 13.35 10.65 -16.91
C GLN A 22 14.75 10.05 -16.79
N GLU A 23 15.03 9.25 -15.74
CA GLU A 23 16.29 8.51 -15.58
C GLU A 23 16.50 7.43 -16.65
N LEU A 24 15.43 6.96 -17.30
CA LEU A 24 15.48 6.07 -18.46
C LEU A 24 15.54 6.82 -19.81
N ASP A 25 15.73 8.13 -19.78
CA ASP A 25 15.77 9.00 -20.97
C ASP A 25 14.46 9.03 -21.77
N TYR A 26 13.30 8.83 -21.10
CA TYR A 26 11.97 9.04 -21.65
C TYR A 26 11.40 10.40 -21.18
N GLU A 27 10.37 10.89 -21.88
CA GLU A 27 9.63 12.08 -21.45
C GLU A 27 8.43 11.69 -20.57
N ALA A 28 8.30 12.31 -19.40
CA ALA A 28 7.22 12.07 -18.46
C ALA A 28 6.08 13.10 -18.66
N ILE A 29 4.90 12.60 -18.98
CA ILE A 29 3.70 13.41 -19.17
C ILE A 29 2.79 13.21 -17.95
N ALA A 30 2.62 14.24 -17.13
CA ALA A 30 1.71 14.20 -15.99
C ALA A 30 0.30 14.65 -16.39
N ILE A 31 -0.70 14.02 -15.77
CA ILE A 31 -2.09 14.50 -15.83
C ILE A 31 -2.52 15.03 -14.47
N TYR A 32 -3.50 15.94 -14.45
CA TYR A 32 -4.01 16.48 -13.19
C TYR A 32 -5.45 16.99 -13.29
N GLU A 33 -6.18 16.87 -12.18
CA GLU A 33 -7.44 17.53 -11.92
C GLU A 33 -7.22 18.89 -11.24
N THR A 34 -8.21 19.77 -11.29
CA THR A 34 -8.14 21.13 -10.70
C THR A 34 -7.66 21.15 -9.23
N PRO A 35 -8.05 20.23 -8.33
CA PRO A 35 -7.51 20.23 -6.96
C PRO A 35 -5.99 20.02 -6.89
N ASP A 36 -5.37 19.40 -7.88
CA ASP A 36 -3.92 19.14 -7.93
C ASP A 36 -3.11 20.23 -8.65
N LYS A 37 -3.72 21.34 -9.11
CA LYS A 37 -3.07 22.41 -9.89
C LYS A 37 -1.77 22.97 -9.28
N ASN A 38 -1.61 22.85 -7.97
CA ASN A 38 -0.41 23.27 -7.24
C ASN A 38 0.50 22.10 -6.81
N SER A 39 0.18 20.89 -7.25
CA SER A 39 0.92 19.69 -6.86
C SER A 39 2.32 19.66 -7.46
N ARG A 40 3.30 19.17 -6.67
CA ARG A 40 4.72 19.21 -7.05
C ARG A 40 5.03 18.35 -8.28
N HIS A 41 4.30 17.26 -8.53
CA HIS A 41 4.55 16.39 -9.68
C HIS A 41 4.40 17.11 -11.02
N LEU A 42 3.54 18.14 -11.12
CA LEU A 42 3.35 18.93 -12.34
C LEU A 42 4.60 19.71 -12.74
N ARG A 43 5.39 20.16 -11.74
CA ARG A 43 6.61 20.94 -11.96
C ARG A 43 7.82 20.06 -12.31
N LEU A 44 7.73 18.77 -12.08
CA LEU A 44 8.80 17.80 -12.32
C LEU A 44 8.63 17.08 -13.67
N ALA A 45 7.40 16.99 -14.16
CA ALA A 45 7.11 16.41 -15.47
C ALA A 45 7.61 17.27 -16.61
N ASP A 46 7.91 16.66 -17.76
CA ASP A 46 8.28 17.36 -19.00
C ASP A 46 7.08 18.10 -19.59
N GLU A 47 5.87 17.56 -19.40
CA GLU A 47 4.61 18.19 -19.75
C GLU A 47 3.54 17.84 -18.70
N ALA A 48 2.63 18.78 -18.39
CA ALA A 48 1.51 18.57 -17.48
C ALA A 48 0.19 18.95 -18.16
N ILE A 49 -0.78 18.04 -18.15
CA ILE A 49 -2.04 18.18 -18.88
C ILE A 49 -3.20 18.16 -17.89
N TRP A 50 -4.00 19.22 -17.91
CA TRP A 50 -5.24 19.26 -17.17
C TRP A 50 -6.29 18.36 -17.83
N ILE A 51 -6.95 17.52 -17.00
CA ILE A 51 -7.93 16.54 -17.48
C ILE A 51 -9.35 16.80 -17.00
N GLY A 52 -9.55 17.75 -16.09
CA GLY A 52 -10.89 18.12 -15.64
C GLY A 52 -10.93 18.69 -14.23
N ASP A 53 -12.13 19.01 -13.78
CA ASP A 53 -12.33 19.67 -12.49
C ASP A 53 -12.34 18.70 -11.29
N GLY A 54 -12.39 17.38 -11.54
CA GLY A 54 -12.44 16.40 -10.44
C GLY A 54 -13.72 16.49 -9.61
N PRO A 55 -13.71 16.11 -8.33
CA PRO A 55 -12.63 15.36 -7.69
C PRO A 55 -12.70 13.84 -7.99
N ARG A 56 -11.58 13.26 -8.30
CA ARG A 56 -11.32 11.83 -8.60
C ARG A 56 -11.95 11.29 -9.88
N LYS A 57 -13.03 11.85 -10.39
CA LYS A 57 -13.79 11.29 -11.54
C LYS A 57 -12.96 11.24 -12.81
N ASP A 58 -12.10 12.25 -13.02
CA ASP A 58 -11.30 12.36 -14.24
C ASP A 58 -10.08 11.43 -14.20
N TYR A 59 -9.50 11.17 -13.02
CA TYR A 59 -8.50 10.11 -12.81
C TYR A 59 -9.06 8.69 -12.93
N LEU A 60 -10.40 8.53 -12.86
CA LEU A 60 -11.10 7.24 -13.00
C LEU A 60 -11.78 7.08 -14.37
N ASP A 61 -11.64 8.06 -15.26
CA ASP A 61 -12.24 8.08 -16.59
C ASP A 61 -11.26 7.50 -17.62
N VAL A 62 -11.50 6.23 -17.99
CA VAL A 62 -10.65 5.50 -18.94
C VAL A 62 -10.60 6.20 -20.30
N GLU A 63 -11.76 6.63 -20.84
CA GLU A 63 -11.85 7.26 -22.17
C GLU A 63 -11.06 8.57 -22.21
N LYS A 64 -11.18 9.37 -21.14
CA LYS A 64 -10.47 10.63 -21.00
C LYS A 64 -8.95 10.42 -20.92
N ILE A 65 -8.48 9.43 -20.15
CA ILE A 65 -7.07 9.11 -20.03
C ILE A 65 -6.50 8.64 -21.37
N ILE A 66 -7.18 7.71 -22.06
CA ILE A 66 -6.76 7.22 -23.37
C ILE A 66 -6.78 8.36 -24.41
N GLY A 67 -7.86 9.14 -24.45
CA GLY A 67 -7.95 10.30 -25.37
C GLY A 67 -6.83 11.32 -25.12
N THR A 68 -6.46 11.56 -23.87
CA THR A 68 -5.33 12.44 -23.52
C THR A 68 -4.01 11.83 -23.96
N ALA A 69 -3.80 10.53 -23.73
CA ALA A 69 -2.60 9.81 -24.16
C ALA A 69 -2.38 9.89 -25.68
N LEU A 70 -3.43 9.67 -26.47
CA LEU A 70 -3.36 9.73 -27.91
C LEU A 70 -3.05 11.14 -28.43
N ARG A 71 -3.72 12.17 -27.89
CA ARG A 71 -3.46 13.58 -28.27
C ARG A 71 -2.04 14.01 -27.93
N SER A 72 -1.45 13.43 -26.91
CA SER A 72 -0.08 13.77 -26.46
C SER A 72 0.99 12.88 -27.08
N ASN A 73 0.62 12.00 -28.02
CA ASN A 73 1.55 11.09 -28.69
C ASN A 73 2.41 10.27 -27.74
N VAL A 74 1.82 9.78 -26.62
CA VAL A 74 2.54 8.91 -25.70
C VAL A 74 2.62 7.48 -26.23
N THR A 75 3.68 6.78 -25.84
CA THR A 75 3.90 5.36 -26.19
C THR A 75 3.29 4.42 -25.15
N ALA A 76 3.29 4.85 -23.89
CA ALA A 76 2.87 4.02 -22.78
C ALA A 76 2.15 4.82 -21.69
N ILE A 77 1.36 4.11 -20.88
CA ILE A 77 0.69 4.65 -19.69
C ILE A 77 1.16 3.88 -18.47
N HIS A 78 1.63 4.60 -17.44
CA HIS A 78 1.96 4.04 -16.14
C HIS A 78 0.89 4.43 -15.11
N PRO A 79 0.11 3.47 -14.59
CA PRO A 79 -0.98 3.76 -13.65
C PRO A 79 -0.51 3.95 -12.19
N GLY A 80 0.72 3.56 -11.84
CA GLY A 80 1.22 3.56 -10.46
C GLY A 80 0.48 2.56 -9.58
N TYR A 81 -0.14 3.04 -8.50
CA TYR A 81 -1.03 2.30 -7.63
C TYR A 81 -2.29 3.13 -7.30
N GLY A 82 -3.37 2.46 -6.87
CA GLY A 82 -4.68 3.10 -6.68
C GLY A 82 -5.32 3.49 -8.02
N PHE A 83 -6.37 4.30 -7.98
CA PHE A 83 -7.16 4.69 -9.16
C PHE A 83 -7.45 3.52 -10.11
N LEU A 84 -6.91 3.57 -11.32
CA LEU A 84 -7.13 2.56 -12.36
C LEU A 84 -5.98 1.53 -12.48
N ALA A 85 -5.07 1.45 -11.51
CA ALA A 85 -3.91 0.56 -11.60
C ALA A 85 -4.28 -0.93 -11.65
N GLU A 86 -5.42 -1.32 -11.07
CA GLU A 86 -5.97 -2.69 -11.09
C GLU A 86 -7.26 -2.79 -11.91
N ASN A 87 -7.48 -1.84 -12.83
CA ASN A 87 -8.66 -1.82 -13.67
C ASN A 87 -8.38 -2.47 -15.03
N PRO A 88 -8.97 -3.66 -15.33
CA PRO A 88 -8.74 -4.36 -16.59
C PRO A 88 -9.21 -3.54 -17.80
N ASN A 89 -10.20 -2.64 -17.64
CA ASN A 89 -10.69 -1.82 -18.74
C ASN A 89 -9.65 -0.80 -19.21
N LEU A 90 -8.82 -0.24 -18.31
CA LEU A 90 -7.73 0.66 -18.73
C LEU A 90 -6.67 -0.13 -19.52
N ALA A 91 -6.27 -1.31 -19.04
CA ALA A 91 -5.29 -2.15 -19.72
C ALA A 91 -5.79 -2.54 -21.12
N ARG A 92 -7.04 -2.99 -21.22
CA ARG A 92 -7.70 -3.35 -22.51
C ARG A 92 -7.84 -2.14 -23.45
N ALA A 93 -8.18 -0.98 -22.91
CA ALA A 93 -8.27 0.25 -23.70
C ALA A 93 -6.89 0.71 -24.23
N CYS A 94 -5.82 0.51 -23.47
CA CYS A 94 -4.45 0.72 -23.96
C CYS A 94 -4.14 -0.20 -25.13
N GLU A 95 -4.38 -1.51 -24.99
CA GLU A 95 -4.15 -2.50 -26.04
C GLU A 95 -4.91 -2.15 -27.32
N ASN A 96 -6.21 -1.81 -27.21
CA ASN A 96 -7.05 -1.42 -28.35
C ASN A 96 -6.57 -0.12 -29.03
N ALA A 97 -5.96 0.77 -28.28
CA ALA A 97 -5.42 2.05 -28.79
C ALA A 97 -3.97 1.94 -29.31
N GLY A 98 -3.35 0.74 -29.25
CA GLY A 98 -1.94 0.55 -29.61
C GLY A 98 -0.96 1.19 -28.62
N LEU A 99 -1.39 1.42 -27.38
CA LEU A 99 -0.58 1.97 -26.29
C LEU A 99 -0.09 0.83 -25.39
N ILE A 100 1.08 0.99 -24.80
CA ILE A 100 1.62 0.05 -23.83
C ILE A 100 1.05 0.39 -22.44
N PHE A 101 0.36 -0.57 -21.81
CA PHE A 101 0.03 -0.50 -20.39
C PHE A 101 1.23 -0.99 -19.57
N ILE A 102 1.76 -0.17 -18.66
CA ILE A 102 2.87 -0.56 -17.78
C ILE A 102 2.31 -1.28 -16.56
N GLY A 103 2.20 -2.59 -16.69
CA GLY A 103 1.58 -3.50 -15.73
C GLY A 103 1.31 -4.86 -16.35
N PRO A 104 0.56 -5.74 -15.67
CA PRO A 104 0.17 -7.05 -16.19
C PRO A 104 -0.83 -6.94 -17.33
N PRO A 105 -1.02 -8.02 -18.14
CA PRO A 105 -2.07 -8.10 -19.16
C PRO A 105 -3.48 -7.95 -18.58
N CYS A 106 -4.42 -7.48 -19.40
CA CYS A 106 -5.78 -7.19 -18.94
C CYS A 106 -6.52 -8.43 -18.41
N ASP A 107 -6.31 -9.59 -19.01
CA ASP A 107 -6.90 -10.88 -18.60
C ASP A 107 -6.34 -11.36 -17.24
N VAL A 108 -5.05 -11.13 -16.96
CA VAL A 108 -4.42 -11.43 -15.68
C VAL A 108 -5.01 -10.53 -14.58
N ILE A 109 -5.18 -9.23 -14.86
CA ILE A 109 -5.82 -8.29 -13.92
C ILE A 109 -7.26 -8.73 -13.62
N GLU A 110 -8.02 -9.08 -14.66
CA GLU A 110 -9.42 -9.51 -14.54
C GLU A 110 -9.55 -10.81 -13.74
N ASN A 111 -8.74 -11.83 -14.07
CA ASN A 111 -8.76 -13.13 -13.40
C ASN A 111 -8.36 -13.04 -11.93
N LEU A 112 -7.29 -12.30 -11.61
CA LEU A 112 -6.81 -12.14 -10.24
C LEU A 112 -7.66 -11.18 -9.42
N GLY A 113 -8.34 -10.22 -10.06
CA GLY A 113 -9.34 -9.36 -9.43
C GLY A 113 -10.62 -10.09 -9.04
N SER A 114 -10.91 -11.22 -9.70
CA SER A 114 -12.02 -12.10 -9.34
C SER A 114 -11.60 -13.08 -8.24
N LYS A 115 -12.16 -12.94 -7.03
CA LYS A 115 -11.86 -13.84 -5.91
C LYS A 115 -12.07 -15.32 -6.25
N VAL A 116 -13.12 -15.62 -7.02
CA VAL A 116 -13.43 -17.00 -7.43
C VAL A 116 -12.36 -17.54 -8.38
N MET A 117 -11.98 -16.75 -9.40
CA MET A 117 -10.97 -17.16 -10.37
C MET A 117 -9.58 -17.26 -9.72
N ALA A 118 -9.20 -16.29 -8.91
CA ALA A 118 -7.95 -16.33 -8.18
C ALA A 118 -7.85 -17.58 -7.29
N ARG A 119 -8.89 -17.89 -6.51
CA ARG A 119 -8.93 -19.11 -5.69
C ARG A 119 -8.81 -20.38 -6.52
N LYS A 120 -9.47 -20.44 -7.67
CA LYS A 120 -9.38 -21.59 -8.59
C LYS A 120 -7.96 -21.78 -9.12
N ILE A 121 -7.33 -20.72 -9.61
CA ILE A 121 -5.95 -20.75 -10.11
C ILE A 121 -4.98 -21.21 -9.00
N MET A 122 -5.14 -20.69 -7.79
CA MET A 122 -4.27 -21.05 -6.65
C MET A 122 -4.50 -22.50 -6.20
N ALA A 123 -5.74 -22.98 -6.19
CA ALA A 123 -6.05 -24.37 -5.85
C ALA A 123 -5.42 -25.34 -6.87
N GLU A 124 -5.54 -25.05 -8.18
CA GLU A 124 -4.92 -25.83 -9.26
C GLU A 124 -3.38 -25.84 -9.16
N ALA A 125 -2.79 -24.76 -8.66
CA ALA A 125 -1.35 -24.64 -8.38
C ALA A 125 -0.91 -25.30 -7.07
N GLY A 126 -1.83 -25.91 -6.30
CA GLY A 126 -1.53 -26.53 -5.00
C GLY A 126 -1.09 -25.53 -3.93
N ILE A 127 -1.59 -24.30 -3.97
CA ILE A 127 -1.27 -23.24 -3.01
C ILE A 127 -2.34 -23.21 -1.93
N ALA A 128 -1.91 -23.31 -0.66
CA ALA A 128 -2.79 -23.31 0.48
C ALA A 128 -3.50 -21.94 0.62
N MET A 129 -4.81 -21.99 0.79
CA MET A 129 -5.66 -20.83 1.07
C MET A 129 -6.31 -20.98 2.43
N VAL A 130 -6.74 -19.87 3.01
CA VAL A 130 -7.56 -19.94 4.24
C VAL A 130 -8.74 -20.90 3.98
N PRO A 131 -8.92 -21.94 4.82
CA PRO A 131 -10.03 -22.85 4.69
C PRO A 131 -11.36 -22.12 4.62
N GLY A 132 -12.18 -22.44 3.63
CA GLY A 132 -13.46 -21.79 3.43
C GLY A 132 -14.43 -22.71 2.67
N THR A 133 -15.68 -22.30 2.61
CA THR A 133 -16.71 -22.97 1.83
C THR A 133 -16.80 -22.37 0.43
N GLU A 134 -17.45 -23.07 -0.45
CA GLU A 134 -18.10 -22.44 -1.60
C GLU A 134 -19.28 -21.58 -1.12
N ASN A 135 -19.98 -20.96 -2.06
CA ASN A 135 -21.20 -20.22 -1.75
C ASN A 135 -22.20 -21.14 -1.04
N LEU A 136 -22.64 -20.71 0.14
CA LEU A 136 -23.60 -21.47 0.90
C LEU A 136 -24.98 -21.49 0.20
N PRO A 137 -25.63 -22.66 0.06
CA PRO A 137 -26.99 -22.75 -0.41
C PRO A 137 -27.95 -21.86 0.38
N ALA A 138 -29.07 -21.45 -0.22
CA ALA A 138 -30.09 -20.71 0.51
C ALA A 138 -30.82 -21.59 1.54
N GLY A 139 -31.29 -20.97 2.64
CA GLY A 139 -32.13 -21.62 3.65
C GLY A 139 -31.38 -22.59 4.54
N GLU A 140 -32.11 -23.59 5.06
CA GLU A 140 -31.62 -24.55 6.06
C GLU A 140 -30.42 -25.37 5.59
N LYS A 141 -30.40 -25.78 4.31
CA LYS A 141 -29.31 -26.52 3.71
C LYS A 141 -27.98 -25.76 3.75
N GLY A 142 -28.02 -24.45 3.59
CA GLY A 142 -26.81 -23.62 3.74
C GLY A 142 -26.32 -23.57 5.17
N LEU A 143 -27.22 -23.59 6.12
CA LEU A 143 -26.89 -23.62 7.55
C LEU A 143 -26.27 -24.97 7.93
N GLU A 144 -26.76 -26.08 7.38
CA GLU A 144 -26.16 -27.41 7.56
C GLU A 144 -24.73 -27.46 7.07
N VAL A 145 -24.46 -26.99 5.85
CA VAL A 145 -23.10 -26.89 5.29
C VAL A 145 -22.21 -26.00 6.17
N ALA A 146 -22.76 -24.89 6.66
CA ALA A 146 -22.04 -24.00 7.57
C ALA A 146 -21.66 -24.68 8.88
N MET A 147 -22.56 -25.48 9.45
CA MET A 147 -22.32 -26.24 10.67
C MET A 147 -21.29 -27.35 10.46
N GLU A 148 -21.32 -28.06 9.33
CA GLU A 148 -20.28 -29.02 8.97
C GLU A 148 -18.89 -28.37 8.86
N PHE A 149 -18.81 -27.18 8.28
CA PHE A 149 -17.57 -26.43 8.21
C PHE A 149 -17.04 -26.06 9.60
N VAL A 150 -17.90 -25.57 10.48
CA VAL A 150 -17.55 -25.23 11.85
C VAL A 150 -17.13 -26.46 12.66
N ALA A 151 -17.80 -27.59 12.47
CA ALA A 151 -17.41 -28.84 13.14
C ALA A 151 -15.97 -29.28 12.80
N ARG A 152 -15.48 -28.95 11.60
CA ARG A 152 -14.10 -29.26 11.16
C ARG A 152 -13.08 -28.22 11.59
N HIS A 153 -13.44 -26.94 11.57
CA HIS A 153 -12.48 -25.83 11.69
C HIS A 153 -12.61 -25.02 12.98
N GLY A 154 -13.70 -25.20 13.74
CA GLY A 154 -13.97 -24.44 14.96
C GLY A 154 -14.40 -22.98 14.72
N PHE A 155 -14.76 -22.33 15.81
CA PHE A 155 -14.93 -20.87 15.86
C PHE A 155 -13.62 -20.18 16.29
N PRO A 156 -13.42 -18.91 16.01
CA PRO A 156 -14.29 -18.02 15.20
C PRO A 156 -14.17 -18.27 13.70
N ILE A 157 -15.22 -17.89 12.98
CA ILE A 157 -15.27 -17.92 11.52
C ILE A 157 -15.68 -16.54 10.95
N MET A 158 -15.37 -16.31 9.68
CA MET A 158 -15.85 -15.14 8.93
C MET A 158 -17.00 -15.57 8.01
N LEU A 159 -18.13 -14.88 8.11
CA LEU A 159 -19.24 -14.96 7.17
C LEU A 159 -19.11 -13.78 6.20
N LYS A 160 -18.95 -14.05 4.90
CA LYS A 160 -18.62 -13.04 3.89
C LYS A 160 -19.61 -13.08 2.73
N ALA A 161 -20.04 -11.89 2.28
CA ALA A 161 -20.79 -11.75 1.03
C ALA A 161 -19.84 -11.95 -0.17
N THR A 162 -20.26 -12.76 -1.15
CA THR A 162 -19.44 -13.10 -2.33
C THR A 162 -19.14 -11.86 -3.19
N ALA A 163 -20.15 -11.00 -3.40
CA ALA A 163 -20.00 -9.74 -4.10
C ALA A 163 -19.45 -8.60 -3.21
N GLY A 164 -19.15 -8.86 -1.92
CA GLY A 164 -18.60 -7.89 -0.98
C GLY A 164 -17.13 -7.58 -1.25
N GLY A 165 -16.72 -6.34 -0.95
CA GLY A 165 -15.33 -5.89 -1.09
C GLY A 165 -15.02 -4.72 -0.16
N GLY A 166 -13.73 -4.42 0.07
CA GLY A 166 -13.30 -3.30 0.89
C GLY A 166 -13.81 -3.35 2.35
N GLY A 167 -13.94 -4.55 2.93
CA GLY A 167 -14.42 -4.73 4.31
C GLY A 167 -15.95 -4.70 4.47
N ARG A 168 -16.73 -4.54 3.40
CA ARG A 168 -18.20 -4.54 3.43
C ARG A 168 -18.75 -5.95 3.22
N GLY A 169 -19.79 -6.30 3.97
CA GLY A 169 -20.42 -7.63 3.90
C GLY A 169 -19.60 -8.72 4.58
N ILE A 170 -18.81 -8.39 5.61
CA ILE A 170 -17.98 -9.31 6.39
C ILE A 170 -18.44 -9.26 7.85
N ARG A 171 -18.60 -10.44 8.47
CA ARG A 171 -18.95 -10.60 9.88
C ARG A 171 -18.11 -11.68 10.50
N ARG A 172 -17.56 -11.40 11.66
CA ARG A 172 -16.93 -12.40 12.52
C ARG A 172 -17.99 -13.05 13.39
N ILE A 173 -17.99 -14.35 13.43
CA ILE A 173 -18.96 -15.19 14.15
C ILE A 173 -18.22 -16.02 15.18
N GLU A 174 -18.63 -15.92 16.43
CA GLU A 174 -17.94 -16.53 17.56
C GLU A 174 -18.62 -17.82 18.07
N SER A 175 -19.88 -18.06 17.68
CA SER A 175 -20.65 -19.19 18.20
C SER A 175 -21.70 -19.69 17.19
N GLU A 176 -22.19 -20.90 17.45
CA GLU A 176 -23.29 -21.50 16.67
C GLU A 176 -24.58 -20.67 16.73
N VAL A 177 -24.92 -20.15 17.90
CA VAL A 177 -26.12 -19.29 18.07
C VAL A 177 -26.01 -18.07 17.18
N GLU A 178 -24.88 -17.38 17.22
CA GLU A 178 -24.62 -16.22 16.39
C GLU A 178 -24.62 -16.57 14.88
N LEU A 179 -24.07 -17.71 14.49
CA LEU A 179 -24.09 -18.16 13.10
C LEU A 179 -25.54 -18.30 12.59
N ARG A 180 -26.42 -18.94 13.36
CA ARG A 180 -27.82 -19.15 13.00
C ARG A 180 -28.56 -17.81 12.84
N GLU A 181 -28.33 -16.86 13.73
CA GLU A 181 -28.93 -15.52 13.68
C GLU A 181 -28.39 -14.69 12.52
N GLN A 182 -27.06 -14.65 12.36
CA GLN A 182 -26.42 -13.75 11.41
C GLN A 182 -26.46 -14.25 9.96
N TYR A 183 -26.63 -15.55 9.72
CA TYR A 183 -26.65 -16.14 8.40
C TYR A 183 -27.72 -15.54 7.48
N LEU A 184 -28.99 -15.47 7.97
CA LEU A 184 -30.09 -14.89 7.21
C LEU A 184 -29.97 -13.38 7.05
N ILE A 185 -29.50 -12.70 8.09
CA ILE A 185 -29.28 -11.26 8.08
C ILE A 185 -28.21 -10.88 7.04
N ALA A 186 -27.07 -11.58 7.05
CA ALA A 186 -25.98 -11.36 6.11
C ALA A 186 -26.40 -11.55 4.65
N ARG A 187 -27.22 -12.57 4.36
CA ARG A 187 -27.77 -12.78 3.01
C ARG A 187 -28.69 -11.64 2.58
N ALA A 188 -29.60 -11.20 3.47
CA ALA A 188 -30.52 -10.09 3.18
C ALA A 188 -29.77 -8.79 2.90
N GLU A 189 -28.75 -8.49 3.71
CA GLU A 189 -27.90 -7.31 3.50
C GLU A 189 -27.06 -7.40 2.23
N ALA A 190 -26.50 -8.58 1.94
CA ALA A 190 -25.77 -8.81 0.70
C ALA A 190 -26.67 -8.58 -0.53
N LYS A 191 -27.92 -9.07 -0.48
CA LYS A 191 -28.92 -8.82 -1.51
C LYS A 191 -29.23 -7.34 -1.69
N ALA A 192 -29.42 -6.63 -0.59
CA ALA A 192 -29.75 -5.21 -0.63
C ALA A 192 -28.56 -4.35 -1.12
N ALA A 193 -27.32 -4.68 -0.69
CA ALA A 193 -26.15 -3.88 -1.00
C ALA A 193 -25.53 -4.20 -2.38
N PHE A 194 -25.60 -5.45 -2.83
CA PHE A 194 -24.87 -5.93 -4.00
C PHE A 194 -25.77 -6.58 -5.08
N ASN A 195 -27.07 -6.67 -4.81
CA ASN A 195 -28.04 -7.43 -5.62
C ASN A 195 -27.72 -8.94 -5.77
N ASP A 196 -26.83 -9.46 -4.92
CA ASP A 196 -26.42 -10.86 -4.82
C ASP A 196 -26.49 -11.26 -3.34
N ASP A 197 -27.23 -12.33 -3.00
CA ASP A 197 -27.40 -12.81 -1.64
C ASP A 197 -26.42 -13.95 -1.29
N SER A 198 -25.48 -14.25 -2.18
CA SER A 198 -24.48 -15.29 -1.97
C SER A 198 -23.52 -14.93 -0.85
N VAL A 199 -23.38 -15.88 0.08
CA VAL A 199 -22.43 -15.79 1.21
C VAL A 199 -21.63 -17.08 1.33
N TYR A 200 -20.44 -16.98 1.89
CA TYR A 200 -19.55 -18.11 2.15
C TYR A 200 -18.86 -17.93 3.51
N LEU A 201 -18.29 -19.02 4.03
CA LEU A 201 -17.50 -19.01 5.27
C LEU A 201 -16.01 -19.10 4.99
N GLU A 202 -15.23 -18.47 5.86
CA GLU A 202 -13.79 -18.68 5.98
C GLU A 202 -13.41 -18.85 7.44
N LYS A 203 -12.38 -19.68 7.70
CA LYS A 203 -11.75 -19.77 9.02
C LYS A 203 -11.10 -18.42 9.37
N VAL A 204 -11.23 -17.99 10.62
CA VAL A 204 -10.45 -16.85 11.13
C VAL A 204 -9.05 -17.34 11.46
N VAL A 205 -8.05 -16.74 10.84
CA VAL A 205 -6.66 -16.88 11.31
C VAL A 205 -6.48 -15.88 12.43
N LEU A 206 -6.20 -16.38 13.64
CA LEU A 206 -6.12 -15.52 14.83
C LEU A 206 -4.76 -14.81 14.89
N ASN A 207 -4.80 -13.48 14.98
CA ASN A 207 -3.63 -12.63 15.13
C ASN A 207 -2.48 -13.02 14.18
N PRO A 208 -2.74 -13.12 12.87
CA PRO A 208 -1.72 -13.52 11.92
C PRO A 208 -0.70 -12.40 11.70
N LYS A 209 0.48 -12.76 11.19
CA LYS A 209 1.29 -11.81 10.47
C LYS A 209 0.76 -11.64 9.06
N HIS A 210 0.79 -10.43 8.55
CA HIS A 210 0.55 -10.12 7.14
C HIS A 210 1.90 -10.07 6.43
N VAL A 211 2.22 -11.13 5.72
CA VAL A 211 3.49 -11.27 4.98
C VAL A 211 3.20 -11.22 3.49
N GLU A 212 3.99 -10.47 2.76
CA GLU A 212 3.85 -10.36 1.32
C GLU A 212 5.19 -10.52 0.61
N VAL A 213 5.14 -10.92 -0.66
CA VAL A 213 6.33 -11.17 -1.49
C VAL A 213 6.27 -10.32 -2.75
N GLN A 214 7.31 -9.53 -2.97
CA GLN A 214 7.48 -8.78 -4.21
C GLN A 214 7.94 -9.71 -5.32
N ILE A 215 7.24 -9.71 -6.45
CA ILE A 215 7.61 -10.45 -7.65
C ILE A 215 7.88 -9.50 -8.82
N LEU A 216 8.75 -9.96 -9.72
CA LEU A 216 8.96 -9.42 -11.07
C LEU A 216 8.94 -10.58 -12.04
N ALA A 217 8.23 -10.42 -13.17
CA ALA A 217 8.14 -11.42 -14.22
C ALA A 217 8.32 -10.79 -15.60
N ASP A 218 9.15 -11.39 -16.45
CA ASP A 218 9.35 -10.98 -17.83
C ASP A 218 8.52 -11.83 -18.82
N LYS A 219 8.52 -11.44 -20.09
CA LYS A 219 7.82 -12.15 -21.16
C LYS A 219 8.48 -13.48 -21.54
N SER A 220 9.75 -13.66 -21.22
CA SER A 220 10.52 -14.89 -21.48
C SER A 220 10.24 -15.98 -20.43
N GLY A 221 9.40 -15.69 -19.41
CA GLY A 221 9.00 -16.62 -18.36
C GLY A 221 9.92 -16.63 -17.14
N ASN A 222 10.96 -15.77 -17.11
CA ASN A 222 11.76 -15.58 -15.91
C ASN A 222 10.91 -14.83 -14.87
N THR A 223 10.67 -15.46 -13.73
CA THR A 223 9.90 -14.91 -12.61
C THR A 223 10.74 -15.00 -11.36
N VAL A 224 11.04 -13.86 -10.76
CA VAL A 224 11.86 -13.74 -9.56
C VAL A 224 11.08 -13.11 -8.42
N HIS A 225 11.45 -13.44 -7.19
CA HIS A 225 11.02 -12.72 -6.00
C HIS A 225 12.14 -11.80 -5.49
N LEU A 226 11.76 -10.67 -4.92
CA LEU A 226 12.67 -9.71 -4.30
C LEU A 226 12.62 -9.77 -2.75
N GLY A 227 12.20 -10.91 -2.20
CA GLY A 227 12.05 -11.12 -0.77
C GLY A 227 10.68 -10.70 -0.24
N THR A 228 10.58 -10.78 1.09
CA THR A 228 9.34 -10.60 1.84
C THR A 228 9.23 -9.22 2.46
N ARG A 229 7.98 -8.77 2.69
CA ARG A 229 7.64 -7.65 3.56
C ARG A 229 6.70 -8.12 4.67
N ASP A 230 6.82 -7.54 5.86
CA ASP A 230 5.85 -7.67 6.96
C ASP A 230 5.01 -6.38 7.02
N CYS A 231 3.72 -6.52 6.82
CA CYS A 231 2.73 -5.44 6.82
C CYS A 231 1.71 -5.60 7.94
N SER A 232 2.09 -6.25 9.05
CA SER A 232 1.18 -6.61 10.13
C SER A 232 0.67 -5.40 10.91
N ILE A 233 1.47 -4.32 11.05
CA ILE A 233 1.03 -3.14 11.77
C ILE A 233 0.08 -2.33 10.90
N GLN A 234 -1.21 -2.50 11.12
CA GLN A 234 -2.27 -1.92 10.33
C GLN A 234 -3.46 -1.50 11.19
N ARG A 235 -4.24 -0.57 10.68
CA ARG A 235 -5.48 -0.12 11.31
C ARG A 235 -6.64 -0.30 10.34
N ARG A 236 -7.65 -1.07 10.73
CA ARG A 236 -8.83 -1.37 9.87
C ARG A 236 -8.42 -1.85 8.46
N ASN A 237 -7.47 -2.78 8.41
CA ASN A 237 -6.87 -3.33 7.19
C ASN A 237 -6.08 -2.30 6.34
N GLN A 238 -5.78 -1.12 6.87
CA GLN A 238 -4.90 -0.15 6.24
C GLN A 238 -3.50 -0.25 6.84
N LYS A 239 -2.51 -0.61 6.03
CA LYS A 239 -1.10 -0.72 6.43
C LYS A 239 -0.58 0.65 6.87
N LEU A 240 0.14 0.71 7.99
CA LEU A 240 0.74 1.93 8.56
C LEU A 240 2.26 1.84 8.62
N VAL A 241 2.78 0.63 8.86
CA VAL A 241 4.21 0.35 8.94
C VAL A 241 4.50 -0.89 8.13
N GLU A 242 5.47 -0.79 7.25
CA GLU A 242 5.94 -1.88 6.41
C GLU A 242 7.43 -2.14 6.61
N ILE A 243 7.80 -3.40 6.70
CA ILE A 243 9.13 -3.84 7.10
C ILE A 243 9.66 -4.85 6.08
N ALA A 244 10.90 -4.69 5.65
CA ALA A 244 11.58 -5.68 4.81
C ALA A 244 12.98 -6.01 5.36
N PRO A 245 13.38 -7.30 5.32
CA PRO A 245 12.54 -8.48 5.09
C PRO A 245 11.54 -8.68 6.25
N ALA A 246 10.53 -9.54 6.06
CA ALA A 246 9.59 -9.89 7.13
C ALA A 246 10.36 -10.37 8.37
N PHE A 247 10.08 -9.71 9.51
CA PHE A 247 10.87 -9.87 10.72
C PHE A 247 10.31 -10.98 11.62
N GLN A 248 11.19 -11.59 12.46
CA GLN A 248 10.82 -12.72 13.34
C GLN A 248 10.21 -13.93 12.58
N ILE A 249 10.69 -14.18 11.37
CA ILE A 249 10.37 -15.34 10.56
C ILE A 249 11.68 -16.01 10.17
N SER A 250 11.78 -17.35 10.27
CA SER A 250 13.01 -18.06 9.91
C SER A 250 13.34 -17.89 8.42
N GLU A 251 14.61 -18.03 8.08
CA GLU A 251 15.06 -17.90 6.69
C GLU A 251 14.42 -18.96 5.79
N GLU A 252 14.30 -20.19 6.31
CA GLU A 252 13.70 -21.32 5.60
C GLU A 252 12.25 -21.05 5.25
N LEU A 253 11.48 -20.51 6.22
CA LEU A 253 10.07 -20.18 6.01
C LEU A 253 9.90 -19.00 5.06
N ARG A 254 10.75 -17.95 5.15
CA ARG A 254 10.75 -16.86 4.19
C ARG A 254 10.97 -17.34 2.78
N GLU A 255 11.97 -18.21 2.60
CA GLU A 255 12.30 -18.78 1.28
C GLU A 255 11.17 -19.67 0.74
N GLU A 256 10.50 -20.43 1.59
CA GLU A 256 9.33 -21.25 1.23
C GLU A 256 8.17 -20.38 0.77
N ILE A 257 7.83 -19.30 1.51
CA ILE A 257 6.81 -18.33 1.14
C ILE A 257 7.16 -17.66 -0.20
N CYS A 258 8.43 -17.27 -0.39
CA CYS A 258 8.90 -16.68 -1.64
C CYS A 258 8.74 -17.62 -2.83
N ARG A 259 9.12 -18.90 -2.69
CA ARG A 259 8.94 -19.90 -3.75
C ARG A 259 7.46 -20.14 -4.06
N THR A 260 6.60 -20.09 -3.04
CA THR A 260 5.15 -20.20 -3.23
C THR A 260 4.58 -19.00 -3.99
N ALA A 261 5.08 -17.79 -3.71
CA ALA A 261 4.70 -16.59 -4.46
C ALA A 261 5.10 -16.68 -5.94
N VAL A 262 6.30 -17.18 -6.23
CA VAL A 262 6.75 -17.40 -7.63
C VAL A 262 5.86 -18.44 -8.34
N ARG A 263 5.44 -19.52 -7.63
CA ARG A 263 4.49 -20.49 -8.18
C ARG A 263 3.12 -19.85 -8.49
N ALA A 264 2.63 -19.02 -7.58
CA ALA A 264 1.37 -18.29 -7.75
C ALA A 264 1.41 -17.37 -8.98
N ALA A 265 2.51 -16.62 -9.12
CA ALA A 265 2.72 -15.75 -10.28
C ALA A 265 2.77 -16.53 -11.60
N LYS A 266 3.55 -17.62 -11.66
CA LYS A 266 3.63 -18.48 -12.85
C LYS A 266 2.30 -19.11 -13.20
N ALA A 267 1.55 -19.62 -12.21
CA ALA A 267 0.23 -20.23 -12.43
C ALA A 267 -0.80 -19.25 -12.97
N SER A 268 -0.69 -17.98 -12.64
CA SER A 268 -1.58 -16.92 -13.13
C SER A 268 -1.12 -16.29 -14.45
N GLY A 269 -0.02 -16.73 -15.05
CA GLY A 269 0.54 -16.10 -16.25
C GLY A 269 1.01 -14.66 -16.00
N TYR A 270 1.50 -14.37 -14.79
CA TYR A 270 1.85 -13.01 -14.37
C TYR A 270 2.99 -12.44 -15.21
N PHE A 271 2.87 -11.15 -15.52
CA PHE A 271 3.89 -10.34 -16.18
C PHE A 271 4.03 -8.99 -15.46
N ASN A 272 5.22 -8.43 -15.42
CA ASN A 272 5.57 -7.16 -14.79
C ASN A 272 5.71 -7.28 -13.25
N ALA A 273 5.60 -6.18 -12.50
CA ALA A 273 5.70 -6.20 -11.05
C ALA A 273 4.37 -6.49 -10.39
N GLY A 274 4.40 -7.31 -9.35
CA GLY A 274 3.24 -7.62 -8.54
C GLY A 274 3.64 -8.04 -7.13
N THR A 275 2.64 -8.22 -6.28
CA THR A 275 2.85 -8.64 -4.89
C THR A 275 1.88 -9.74 -4.54
N VAL A 276 2.40 -10.84 -3.97
CA VAL A 276 1.60 -11.95 -3.46
C VAL A 276 1.50 -11.82 -1.95
N GLU A 277 0.28 -11.73 -1.43
CA GLU A 277 0.01 -11.54 -0.01
C GLU A 277 -0.40 -12.83 0.69
N PHE A 278 0.08 -13.02 1.92
CA PHE A 278 -0.16 -14.20 2.75
C PHE A 278 -0.53 -13.81 4.18
N LEU A 279 -1.37 -14.60 4.82
CA LEU A 279 -1.53 -14.65 6.28
C LEU A 279 -0.66 -15.76 6.83
N LEU A 280 0.20 -15.43 7.78
CA LEU A 280 1.05 -16.38 8.50
C LEU A 280 0.53 -16.50 9.92
N ASP A 281 0.12 -17.70 10.34
CA ASP A 281 -0.36 -17.94 11.69
C ASP A 281 0.80 -18.20 12.69
N LYS A 282 0.46 -18.28 13.95
CA LYS A 282 1.41 -18.53 15.06
C LYS A 282 2.14 -19.88 14.96
N ASP A 283 1.57 -20.85 14.24
CA ASP A 283 2.13 -22.20 14.06
C ASP A 283 2.98 -22.28 12.79
N ASN A 284 3.33 -21.13 12.20
CA ASN A 284 4.07 -20.99 10.95
C ASN A 284 3.36 -21.57 9.71
N THR A 285 2.06 -21.79 9.78
CA THR A 285 1.24 -22.12 8.61
C THR A 285 0.86 -20.85 7.89
N TYR A 286 1.06 -20.79 6.58
CA TYR A 286 0.73 -19.61 5.80
C TYR A 286 -0.34 -19.91 4.75
N TYR A 287 -1.16 -18.93 4.50
CA TYR A 287 -2.29 -18.99 3.58
C TYR A 287 -2.26 -17.85 2.59
N PHE A 288 -2.43 -18.17 1.32
CA PHE A 288 -2.59 -17.17 0.28
C PHE A 288 -3.82 -16.30 0.52
N MET A 289 -3.65 -14.98 0.35
CA MET A 289 -4.73 -14.01 0.40
C MET A 289 -5.13 -13.53 -0.99
N GLU A 290 -4.21 -12.84 -1.67
CA GLU A 290 -4.43 -12.22 -2.98
C GLU A 290 -3.12 -11.92 -3.70
N ILE A 291 -3.22 -11.59 -4.99
CA ILE A 291 -2.14 -10.98 -5.77
C ILE A 291 -2.56 -9.58 -6.15
N ASN A 292 -1.78 -8.60 -5.73
CA ASN A 292 -1.96 -7.22 -6.19
C ASN A 292 -1.26 -7.06 -7.53
N THR A 293 -2.06 -6.74 -8.56
CA THR A 293 -1.63 -6.67 -9.95
C THR A 293 -1.03 -5.32 -10.33
N ARG A 294 -0.26 -4.74 -9.41
CA ARG A 294 0.31 -3.40 -9.51
C ARG A 294 1.54 -3.23 -8.62
N LEU A 295 2.16 -2.07 -8.73
CA LEU A 295 3.12 -1.61 -7.73
C LEU A 295 2.43 -1.41 -6.37
N GLN A 296 3.08 -1.79 -5.28
CA GLN A 296 2.62 -1.50 -3.91
C GLN A 296 3.14 -0.14 -3.42
N VAL A 297 2.44 0.45 -2.45
CA VAL A 297 2.88 1.70 -1.77
C VAL A 297 4.25 1.46 -1.15
N GLU A 298 4.40 0.35 -0.47
CA GLU A 298 5.54 -0.10 0.33
C GLU A 298 6.70 -0.74 -0.48
N HIS A 299 6.72 -0.57 -1.81
CA HIS A 299 7.83 -1.08 -2.65
C HIS A 299 9.20 -0.54 -2.21
N THR A 300 9.23 0.62 -1.58
CA THR A 300 10.44 1.32 -1.16
C THR A 300 11.29 0.50 -0.20
N VAL A 301 10.69 -0.25 0.74
CA VAL A 301 11.46 -1.08 1.68
C VAL A 301 12.18 -2.23 0.98
N THR A 302 11.56 -2.82 -0.04
CA THR A 302 12.20 -3.85 -0.87
C THR A 302 13.35 -3.27 -1.68
N GLU A 303 13.17 -2.11 -2.30
CA GLU A 303 14.22 -1.41 -3.04
C GLU A 303 15.42 -1.08 -2.15
N MET A 304 15.16 -0.65 -0.90
CA MET A 304 16.23 -0.31 0.05
C MET A 304 17.08 -1.51 0.48
N ILE A 305 16.51 -2.71 0.59
CA ILE A 305 17.27 -3.91 1.02
C ILE A 305 17.88 -4.68 -0.15
N THR A 306 17.36 -4.52 -1.36
CA THR A 306 17.84 -5.26 -2.55
C THR A 306 18.73 -4.41 -3.46
N GLY A 307 18.51 -3.09 -3.46
CA GLY A 307 19.15 -2.18 -4.42
C GLY A 307 18.54 -2.28 -5.83
N ILE A 308 17.42 -3.00 -6.01
CA ILE A 308 16.74 -3.14 -7.30
C ILE A 308 15.63 -2.09 -7.39
N ASP A 309 15.66 -1.24 -8.42
CA ASP A 309 14.63 -0.26 -8.73
C ASP A 309 13.45 -0.94 -9.42
N ILE A 310 12.36 -1.16 -8.66
CA ILE A 310 11.17 -1.87 -9.13
C ILE A 310 10.43 -1.08 -10.21
N VAL A 311 10.33 0.23 -10.07
CA VAL A 311 9.63 1.09 -11.05
C VAL A 311 10.40 1.13 -12.37
N ARG A 312 11.72 1.24 -12.33
CA ARG A 312 12.57 1.14 -13.51
C ARG A 312 12.42 -0.22 -14.19
N SER A 313 12.39 -1.30 -13.41
CA SER A 313 12.14 -2.66 -13.91
C SER A 313 10.78 -2.79 -14.59
N GLN A 314 9.71 -2.23 -13.98
CA GLN A 314 8.38 -2.22 -14.59
C GLN A 314 8.36 -1.56 -15.97
N ILE A 315 9.00 -0.40 -16.09
CA ILE A 315 9.05 0.35 -17.35
C ILE A 315 9.83 -0.46 -18.39
N ASN A 316 11.01 -0.98 -18.05
CA ASN A 316 11.85 -1.76 -18.95
C ASN A 316 11.10 -3.01 -19.44
N LEU A 317 10.49 -3.78 -18.55
CA LEU A 317 9.70 -4.97 -18.90
C LEU A 317 8.56 -4.63 -19.87
N ALA A 318 7.81 -3.57 -19.60
CA ALA A 318 6.72 -3.13 -20.47
C ALA A 318 7.23 -2.65 -21.84
N MET A 319 8.42 -2.04 -21.89
CA MET A 319 9.08 -1.61 -23.14
C MET A 319 9.68 -2.76 -23.94
N GLY A 320 9.58 -4.01 -23.46
CA GLY A 320 9.99 -5.21 -24.17
C GLY A 320 11.39 -5.70 -23.85
N HIS A 321 11.99 -5.21 -22.75
CA HIS A 321 13.24 -5.77 -22.23
C HIS A 321 12.91 -6.92 -21.27
N ASP A 322 13.76 -7.92 -21.21
CA ASP A 322 13.75 -8.94 -20.16
C ASP A 322 14.43 -8.43 -18.89
N LEU A 323 14.27 -9.15 -17.77
CA LEU A 323 15.03 -8.88 -16.54
C LEU A 323 16.52 -9.10 -16.83
N ASP A 324 17.36 -8.14 -16.43
CA ASP A 324 18.81 -8.17 -16.57
C ASP A 324 19.52 -8.91 -15.43
N PHE A 325 18.76 -9.57 -14.56
CA PHE A 325 19.21 -10.39 -13.44
C PHE A 325 18.33 -11.63 -13.25
N ARG A 326 18.87 -12.64 -12.58
CA ARG A 326 18.19 -13.88 -12.20
C ARG A 326 17.97 -13.95 -10.69
N GLN A 327 17.26 -14.98 -10.22
CA GLN A 327 17.00 -15.15 -8.79
C GLN A 327 18.27 -15.23 -7.95
N GLU A 328 19.31 -15.88 -8.46
CA GLU A 328 20.61 -16.00 -7.77
C GLU A 328 21.38 -14.69 -7.63
N ASP A 329 21.02 -13.66 -8.38
CA ASP A 329 21.62 -12.33 -8.32
C ASP A 329 20.94 -11.44 -7.27
N VAL A 330 19.70 -11.78 -6.89
CA VAL A 330 18.96 -11.03 -5.87
C VAL A 330 19.58 -11.25 -4.49
N ARG A 331 20.02 -10.17 -3.87
CA ARG A 331 20.60 -10.17 -2.52
C ARG A 331 19.83 -9.23 -1.62
N THR A 332 19.32 -9.74 -0.52
CA THR A 332 18.74 -8.91 0.53
C THR A 332 19.79 -8.60 1.59
N ARG A 333 19.83 -7.34 2.05
CA ARG A 333 20.80 -6.87 3.04
C ARG A 333 20.12 -5.97 4.06
N GLY A 334 20.47 -6.17 5.34
CA GLY A 334 19.95 -5.32 6.42
C GLY A 334 18.44 -5.36 6.56
N HIS A 335 17.89 -4.27 7.08
CA HIS A 335 16.45 -4.09 7.31
C HIS A 335 16.02 -2.71 6.84
N ALA A 336 14.81 -2.61 6.31
CA ALA A 336 14.18 -1.33 6.01
C ALA A 336 12.79 -1.26 6.63
N ILE A 337 12.42 -0.06 7.09
CA ILE A 337 11.09 0.23 7.64
C ILE A 337 10.55 1.44 6.92
N GLU A 338 9.34 1.35 6.39
CA GLU A 338 8.57 2.48 5.87
C GLU A 338 7.50 2.87 6.89
N MET A 339 7.29 4.17 7.05
CA MET A 339 6.16 4.75 7.77
C MET A 339 5.45 5.76 6.89
N ARG A 340 4.13 5.62 6.80
CA ARG A 340 3.26 6.52 6.04
C ARG A 340 2.95 7.76 6.85
N ILE A 341 3.61 8.88 6.55
CA ILE A 341 3.33 10.16 7.19
C ILE A 341 2.08 10.76 6.56
N ASN A 342 0.98 10.64 7.26
CA ASN A 342 -0.34 11.11 6.83
C ASN A 342 -0.72 12.41 7.55
N ALA A 343 -1.49 13.25 6.86
CA ALA A 343 -2.20 14.38 7.46
C ALA A 343 -3.47 13.87 8.13
N GLU A 344 -3.33 13.33 9.32
CA GLU A 344 -4.37 12.71 10.13
C GLU A 344 -4.15 12.99 11.62
N ASP A 345 -5.23 12.97 12.40
CA ASP A 345 -5.20 13.07 13.86
C ASP A 345 -5.37 11.70 14.52
N PRO A 346 -4.29 11.00 14.91
CA PRO A 346 -4.40 9.67 15.52
C PRO A 346 -5.17 9.65 16.85
N GLN A 347 -5.17 10.76 17.60
CA GLN A 347 -5.96 10.90 18.85
C GLN A 347 -7.45 11.06 18.59
N ASN A 348 -7.82 11.49 17.39
CA ASN A 348 -9.21 11.62 16.96
C ASN A 348 -9.52 10.59 15.87
N ASN A 349 -9.23 9.32 16.16
CA ASN A 349 -9.58 8.19 15.30
C ASN A 349 -9.03 8.31 13.85
N PHE A 350 -7.84 8.94 13.68
CA PHE A 350 -7.20 9.21 12.38
C PHE A 350 -8.08 10.08 11.45
N MET A 351 -8.77 11.06 12.02
CA MET A 351 -9.54 12.03 11.22
C MET A 351 -8.60 12.74 10.23
N PRO A 352 -8.92 12.73 8.92
CA PRO A 352 -8.13 13.44 7.92
C PRO A 352 -8.08 14.95 8.17
N GLU A 353 -6.93 15.56 7.92
CA GLU A 353 -6.62 16.97 8.11
C GLU A 353 -6.54 17.75 6.77
N GLY A 354 -7.39 17.40 5.80
CA GLY A 354 -7.50 18.12 4.54
C GLY A 354 -7.89 19.60 4.69
N GLY A 355 -7.66 20.40 3.66
CA GLY A 355 -7.91 21.85 3.65
C GLY A 355 -6.87 22.69 4.40
N LYS A 356 -6.01 22.08 5.19
CA LYS A 356 -4.98 22.81 5.95
C LYS A 356 -3.72 23.06 5.13
N THR A 357 -3.08 24.20 5.39
CA THR A 357 -1.82 24.60 4.76
C THR A 357 -0.64 24.25 5.63
N ILE A 358 0.37 23.64 5.04
CA ILE A 358 1.64 23.33 5.71
C ILE A 358 2.41 24.62 5.91
N SER A 359 2.55 25.08 7.17
CA SER A 359 3.25 26.31 7.51
C SER A 359 4.76 26.14 7.66
N VAL A 360 5.20 24.98 8.15
CA VAL A 360 6.62 24.58 8.20
C VAL A 360 6.76 23.16 7.69
N TYR A 361 7.76 22.95 6.85
CA TYR A 361 8.15 21.63 6.37
C TYR A 361 9.67 21.47 6.49
N ARG A 362 10.11 20.59 7.38
CA ARG A 362 11.52 20.23 7.56
C ARG A 362 11.64 18.71 7.63
N SER A 363 12.14 18.12 6.58
CA SER A 363 12.33 16.67 6.47
C SER A 363 13.65 16.21 7.12
N PRO A 364 13.70 14.99 7.66
CA PRO A 364 14.94 14.35 8.07
C PRO A 364 15.80 14.00 6.85
N GLY A 365 17.05 13.63 7.13
CA GLY A 365 17.99 13.19 6.09
C GLY A 365 19.13 12.37 6.67
N GLY A 366 20.16 12.13 5.86
CA GLY A 366 21.34 11.38 6.20
C GLY A 366 21.37 9.96 5.64
N TYR A 367 22.43 9.23 5.94
CA TYR A 367 22.64 7.89 5.44
C TYR A 367 21.49 6.94 5.78
N GLY A 368 21.03 6.16 4.78
CA GLY A 368 19.95 5.19 4.96
C GLY A 368 18.57 5.82 5.17
N VAL A 369 18.34 7.06 4.73
CA VAL A 369 17.04 7.74 4.80
C VAL A 369 16.55 8.06 3.41
N ARG A 370 15.33 7.60 3.08
CA ARG A 370 14.63 7.88 1.84
C ARG A 370 13.28 8.54 2.14
N LEU A 371 12.93 9.51 1.33
CA LEU A 371 11.66 10.24 1.42
C LEU A 371 11.00 10.29 0.06
N ASP A 372 9.86 9.63 -0.06
CA ASP A 372 8.98 9.72 -1.22
C ASP A 372 7.76 10.56 -0.82
N GLY A 373 7.74 11.82 -1.25
CA GLY A 373 6.71 12.77 -0.85
C GLY A 373 6.51 13.89 -1.86
N PHE A 374 5.37 14.56 -1.76
CA PHE A 374 4.99 15.62 -2.69
C PHE A 374 4.66 16.96 -2.03
N CYS A 375 4.54 16.98 -0.70
CA CYS A 375 4.24 18.18 0.06
C CYS A 375 5.46 19.10 0.24
N TYR A 376 5.19 20.37 0.54
CA TYR A 376 6.19 21.43 0.75
C TYR A 376 5.58 22.55 1.60
N GLN A 377 6.42 23.44 2.12
CA GLN A 377 5.95 24.60 2.86
C GLN A 377 5.09 25.51 1.99
N GLY A 378 3.89 25.86 2.48
CA GLY A 378 2.88 26.62 1.73
C GLY A 378 1.92 25.75 0.92
N PHE A 379 2.08 24.44 0.90
CA PHE A 379 1.16 23.52 0.24
C PHE A 379 -0.13 23.37 1.06
N THR A 380 -1.29 23.56 0.41
CA THR A 380 -2.60 23.26 0.99
C THR A 380 -3.02 21.86 0.60
N ILE A 381 -3.30 21.01 1.58
CA ILE A 381 -3.65 19.60 1.40
C ILE A 381 -5.05 19.50 0.80
N PRO A 382 -5.24 18.89 -0.37
CA PRO A 382 -6.59 18.72 -0.93
C PRO A 382 -7.45 17.80 -0.05
N GLU A 383 -8.69 18.21 0.25
CA GLU A 383 -9.64 17.44 1.07
C GLU A 383 -10.18 16.18 0.39
N VAL A 384 -10.08 16.14 -0.94
CA VAL A 384 -10.76 15.16 -1.79
C VAL A 384 -9.95 13.91 -2.09
N TYR A 385 -8.67 13.88 -1.69
CA TYR A 385 -7.76 12.75 -1.90
C TYR A 385 -7.40 12.08 -0.56
N ASP A 386 -6.57 11.06 -0.63
CA ASP A 386 -6.01 10.45 0.57
C ASP A 386 -5.09 11.41 1.34
N SER A 387 -4.86 11.09 2.60
CA SER A 387 -4.11 11.91 3.55
C SER A 387 -2.59 11.73 3.48
N LEU A 388 -2.07 10.80 2.66
CA LEU A 388 -0.65 10.49 2.58
C LEU A 388 0.14 11.70 2.07
N LEU A 389 1.10 12.16 2.87
CA LEU A 389 2.00 13.26 2.53
C LEU A 389 3.35 12.77 2.04
N VAL A 390 3.92 11.81 2.78
CA VAL A 390 5.28 11.31 2.57
C VAL A 390 5.39 9.87 3.07
N LYS A 391 6.14 9.05 2.35
CA LYS A 391 6.67 7.78 2.85
C LYS A 391 8.07 8.02 3.38
N LEU A 392 8.26 7.82 4.67
CA LEU A 392 9.57 7.83 5.31
C LEU A 392 10.08 6.40 5.36
N THR A 393 11.07 6.07 4.54
CA THR A 393 11.73 4.77 4.54
C THR A 393 13.14 4.89 5.09
N VAL A 394 13.48 4.07 6.06
CA VAL A 394 14.83 4.01 6.64
C VAL A 394 15.43 2.64 6.48
N PHE A 395 16.74 2.60 6.28
CA PHE A 395 17.55 1.39 6.15
C PHE A 395 18.61 1.32 7.25
N GLY A 396 18.87 0.14 7.78
CA GLY A 396 19.99 -0.16 8.68
C GLY A 396 20.51 -1.57 8.47
N TRP A 397 21.76 -1.82 8.88
CA TRP A 397 22.37 -3.14 8.77
C TRP A 397 21.85 -4.14 9.82
N SER A 398 21.25 -3.66 10.88
CA SER A 398 20.57 -4.47 11.89
C SER A 398 19.22 -3.86 12.23
N TRP A 399 18.33 -4.67 12.80
CA TRP A 399 17.01 -4.21 13.27
C TRP A 399 17.15 -3.01 14.24
N LYS A 400 18.03 -3.16 15.22
CA LYS A 400 18.28 -2.09 16.21
C LYS A 400 18.72 -0.78 15.54
N GLU A 401 19.68 -0.85 14.59
CA GLU A 401 20.16 0.33 13.86
C GLU A 401 19.02 0.99 13.05
N THR A 402 18.16 0.19 12.44
CA THR A 402 17.02 0.68 11.65
C THR A 402 16.02 1.41 12.55
N VAL A 403 15.66 0.82 13.71
CA VAL A 403 14.74 1.43 14.68
C VAL A 403 15.33 2.72 15.28
N ASP A 404 16.62 2.74 15.65
CA ASP A 404 17.28 3.93 16.19
C ASP A 404 17.34 5.06 15.15
N ARG A 405 17.60 4.72 13.88
CA ARG A 405 17.59 5.68 12.75
C ARG A 405 16.19 6.23 12.52
N LEU A 406 15.18 5.38 12.56
CA LEU A 406 13.79 5.76 12.40
C LEU A 406 13.35 6.73 13.51
N ARG A 407 13.68 6.42 14.78
CA ARG A 407 13.43 7.29 15.94
C ARG A 407 14.05 8.67 15.73
N ARG A 408 15.33 8.72 15.34
CA ARG A 408 16.02 9.98 15.03
C ARG A 408 15.32 10.76 13.90
N CYS A 409 14.91 10.07 12.84
CA CYS A 409 14.23 10.69 11.71
C CYS A 409 12.90 11.31 12.15
N LEU A 410 12.07 10.57 12.87
CA LEU A 410 10.77 11.04 13.36
C LEU A 410 10.92 12.23 14.32
N SER A 411 11.91 12.20 15.22
CA SER A 411 12.20 13.32 16.16
C SER A 411 12.67 14.60 15.46
N ASN A 412 13.24 14.48 14.26
CA ASN A 412 13.70 15.61 13.46
C ASN A 412 12.73 16.04 12.36
N TYR A 413 11.63 15.30 12.18
CA TYR A 413 10.65 15.59 11.15
C TYR A 413 9.65 16.62 11.66
N VAL A 414 9.57 17.78 11.02
CA VAL A 414 8.66 18.86 11.41
C VAL A 414 7.72 19.15 10.25
N ILE A 415 6.45 18.90 10.46
CA ILE A 415 5.33 19.34 9.59
C ILE A 415 4.34 20.05 10.50
N THR A 416 4.12 21.35 10.28
CA THR A 416 3.16 22.13 11.06
C THR A 416 2.07 22.71 10.17
N GLY A 417 0.92 22.97 10.77
CA GLY A 417 -0.33 23.34 10.12
C GLY A 417 -1.36 22.21 10.30
N PRO A 418 -1.25 21.09 9.57
CA PRO A 418 -2.04 19.89 9.84
C PRO A 418 -1.49 19.10 11.03
N LYS A 419 -2.33 18.35 11.71
CA LYS A 419 -1.91 17.21 12.53
C LYS A 419 -1.40 16.10 11.62
N THR A 420 -0.46 15.30 12.11
CA THR A 420 0.15 14.19 11.36
C THR A 420 0.31 12.95 12.22
N THR A 421 0.56 11.82 11.56
CA THR A 421 0.84 10.54 12.23
C THR A 421 2.22 10.49 12.92
N ILE A 422 3.08 11.51 12.80
CA ILE A 422 4.44 11.53 13.38
C ILE A 422 4.45 11.27 14.90
N PRO A 423 3.62 11.95 15.74
CA PRO A 423 3.62 11.70 17.18
C PRO A 423 3.24 10.27 17.57
N PHE A 424 2.28 9.68 16.86
CA PHE A 424 1.91 8.27 17.03
C PHE A 424 3.11 7.34 16.71
N TYR A 425 3.81 7.58 15.62
CA TYR A 425 4.99 6.81 15.26
C TYR A 425 6.16 6.97 16.24
N LEU A 426 6.30 8.13 16.87
CA LEU A 426 7.29 8.32 17.95
C LEU A 426 6.98 7.44 19.15
N ASN A 427 5.71 7.28 19.54
CA ASN A 427 5.31 6.31 20.56
C ASN A 427 5.62 4.88 20.12
N LEU A 428 5.25 4.52 18.90
CA LEU A 428 5.41 3.18 18.36
C LEU A 428 6.88 2.74 18.32
N VAL A 429 7.80 3.58 17.85
CA VAL A 429 9.25 3.24 17.81
C VAL A 429 9.88 3.13 19.19
N ASN A 430 9.25 3.67 20.21
CA ASN A 430 9.67 3.57 21.60
C ASN A 430 9.00 2.42 22.36
N ASP A 431 8.01 1.79 21.75
CA ASP A 431 7.30 0.65 22.33
C ASP A 431 8.24 -0.57 22.43
N PRO A 432 8.32 -1.25 23.59
CA PRO A 432 9.21 -2.39 23.78
C PRO A 432 8.92 -3.59 22.87
N ASP A 433 7.65 -3.84 22.53
CA ASP A 433 7.27 -4.95 21.67
C ASP A 433 7.66 -4.65 20.22
N PHE A 434 7.45 -3.43 19.75
CA PHE A 434 7.96 -2.99 18.46
C PHE A 434 9.47 -3.13 18.36
N GLN A 435 10.22 -2.68 19.39
CA GLN A 435 11.68 -2.78 19.40
C GLN A 435 12.19 -4.22 19.37
N ARG A 436 11.44 -5.17 19.94
CA ARG A 436 11.72 -6.61 19.85
C ARG A 436 11.24 -7.25 18.56
N GLY A 437 10.42 -6.55 17.77
CA GLY A 437 9.79 -7.08 16.55
C GLY A 437 8.61 -8.00 16.83
N VAL A 438 7.98 -7.88 18.00
CA VAL A 438 6.81 -8.65 18.40
C VAL A 438 5.55 -7.89 18.01
N PHE A 439 5.02 -8.21 16.86
CA PHE A 439 3.79 -7.61 16.34
C PHE A 439 3.08 -8.56 15.37
N ASP A 440 1.77 -8.43 15.31
CA ASP A 440 0.84 -9.09 14.40
C ASP A 440 -0.27 -8.11 13.98
N THR A 441 -1.29 -8.60 13.29
CA THR A 441 -2.38 -7.72 12.79
C THR A 441 -3.25 -7.13 13.90
N SER A 442 -3.20 -7.65 15.12
CA SER A 442 -3.91 -7.11 16.30
C SER A 442 -3.10 -6.09 17.10
N TYR A 443 -1.86 -5.80 16.70
CA TYR A 443 -0.91 -5.00 17.46
C TYR A 443 -1.50 -3.67 17.97
N LEU A 444 -2.17 -2.91 17.12
CA LEU A 444 -2.74 -1.63 17.52
C LEU A 444 -3.97 -1.74 18.43
N GLU A 445 -4.69 -2.86 18.36
CA GLU A 445 -5.84 -3.14 19.24
C GLU A 445 -5.39 -3.44 20.66
N THR A 446 -4.21 -4.05 20.81
CA THR A 446 -3.62 -4.42 22.11
C THR A 446 -2.70 -3.33 22.69
N HIS A 447 -2.39 -2.27 21.93
CA HIS A 447 -1.46 -1.20 22.32
C HIS A 447 -2.12 0.19 22.25
N GLU A 448 -3.28 0.35 22.87
CA GLU A 448 -4.04 1.61 22.87
C GLU A 448 -3.24 2.81 23.44
N HIS A 449 -2.25 2.57 24.30
CA HIS A 449 -1.37 3.61 24.84
C HIS A 449 -0.59 4.35 23.75
N LEU A 450 -0.39 3.77 22.57
CA LEU A 450 0.31 4.40 21.44
C LEU A 450 -0.41 5.65 20.93
N PHE A 451 -1.72 5.74 21.13
CA PHE A 451 -2.52 6.89 20.71
C PHE A 451 -2.53 8.02 21.76
N GLN A 452 -1.94 7.79 22.95
CA GLN A 452 -1.92 8.75 24.05
C GLN A 452 -0.57 9.48 24.06
N TYR A 453 -0.52 10.70 23.55
CA TYR A 453 0.64 11.58 23.62
C TYR A 453 0.20 13.01 23.90
N LYS A 454 1.06 13.75 24.58
CA LYS A 454 0.90 15.21 24.70
C LYS A 454 1.47 15.85 23.45
N GLU A 455 0.78 16.82 22.88
CA GLU A 455 1.37 17.65 21.84
C GLU A 455 2.66 18.25 22.36
N ASP A 456 3.80 17.93 21.73
CA ASP A 456 5.08 18.48 22.12
C ASP A 456 5.19 19.91 21.60
N ASN A 457 4.77 20.85 22.43
CA ASN A 457 4.94 22.29 22.19
C ASN A 457 6.38 22.77 22.50
N SER A 458 7.34 21.86 22.70
CA SER A 458 8.71 22.22 23.09
C SER A 458 9.40 23.10 22.04
N GLU A 459 9.22 22.84 20.75
CA GLU A 459 9.74 23.69 19.66
C GLU A 459 9.01 25.04 19.59
N VAL A 460 7.70 25.05 19.77
CA VAL A 460 6.91 26.29 19.87
C VAL A 460 7.33 27.09 21.08
N ASN A 461 7.56 26.43 22.24
CA ASN A 461 8.04 27.05 23.44
C ASN A 461 9.49 27.55 23.28
N LYS A 462 10.37 26.82 22.60
CA LYS A 462 11.72 27.27 22.25
C LYS A 462 11.69 28.49 21.33
N LEU A 463 10.83 28.45 20.29
CA LEU A 463 10.66 29.57 19.38
C LEU A 463 10.07 30.79 20.10
N ALA A 464 9.04 30.58 20.93
CA ALA A 464 8.46 31.64 21.75
C ALA A 464 9.50 32.28 22.70
N ARG A 465 10.36 31.47 23.36
CA ARG A 465 11.48 31.96 24.15
C ARG A 465 12.48 32.75 23.33
N LEU A 466 12.85 32.26 22.14
CA LEU A 466 13.76 32.95 21.24
C LEU A 466 13.19 34.29 20.76
N ILE A 467 11.91 34.33 20.40
CA ILE A 467 11.20 35.56 20.00
C ILE A 467 11.18 36.55 21.20
N ALA A 468 10.86 36.07 22.40
CA ALA A 468 10.85 36.88 23.61
C ALA A 468 12.24 37.43 23.92
N GLU A 469 13.31 36.63 23.76
CA GLU A 469 14.71 37.11 23.94
C GLU A 469 15.09 38.15 22.89
N ILE A 470 14.71 37.98 21.63
CA ILE A 470 14.97 38.92 20.54
C ILE A 470 14.27 40.26 20.85
N HIS A 471 13.00 40.19 21.28
CA HIS A 471 12.21 41.37 21.65
C HIS A 471 12.81 42.10 22.82
N TYR A 472 13.17 41.39 23.91
CA TYR A 472 13.82 41.93 25.08
C TYR A 472 15.18 42.57 24.76
N ARG A 473 16.00 41.97 23.91
CA ARG A 473 17.28 42.54 23.44
C ARG A 473 17.08 43.72 22.49
N GLY A 474 15.99 43.74 21.74
CA GLY A 474 15.63 44.84 20.86
C GLY A 474 15.21 46.10 21.62
N GLU A 475 14.36 45.95 22.64
CA GLU A 475 13.91 47.05 23.48
C GLU A 475 15.09 47.68 24.27
N ASN A 476 16.04 46.88 24.72
CA ASN A 476 17.24 47.39 25.40
C ASN A 476 18.25 48.11 24.50
N ARG A 477 18.15 48.02 23.19
CA ARG A 477 18.97 48.77 22.24
C ARG A 477 18.46 50.19 21.97
N TYR A 478 17.19 50.45 22.24
CA TYR A 478 16.58 51.79 22.08
C TYR A 478 16.44 52.55 23.41
N ALA A 479 16.84 51.92 24.51
CA ALA A 479 16.79 52.51 25.85
C ALA A 479 18.15 53.11 26.32
N LYS A 480 19.08 53.36 25.38
CA LYS A 480 20.34 54.08 25.63
C LYS A 480 20.45 55.32 24.79
#